data_b0af7f29eb2fb12a7d2d4876fce9386c
#
_entry.id   b0af7f29eb2fb12a7d2d4876fce9386c
#
_cell.length_a   1.000
_cell.length_b   1.000
_cell.length_c   1.000
_cell.angle_alpha   90.00
_cell.angle_beta   90.00
_cell.angle_gamma   90.00
#
_symmetry.space_group_name_H-M   'P 1'
#
loop_
_entity.id
_entity.type
_entity.pdbx_description
1 polymer ?
#
loop_
_entity_poly.entity_id
_entity_poly.type
_entity_poly.pdbx_seq_one_letter_code
_entity_poly.pdbx_strand_id
1 'polypeptide(L)'
;MILDKIVEATKVRVAQEKEVETPEAVKAAALALPSDTGFPFEAALRQQDFNFICEVKKASPSKGIIAEHFPYLDIAKEYEVAGAAAISVLTEPDFFKGDKKYLQEIASTVKIPVLRKDFIIDEYQIYQAKVWGASAILLICACLDVPTLTKFRKLADSLGLSSLIEAHDEKEVQMAIDCGARIIGVNNRNLKDFTVDVQNSVRLRNLVQDDVIFVSESGLETPEDIQVLRDNNIGVALMGETFMRSPNKVEKLAYLYGPTYYTPKVKMCGISKVETIPAVVEAKPDYMGFVFAPSKRQVTVDQAKTLVEELHKQYEKTYGAVEVPMNAETAQDSKKFVQENPNFENIKTVGVFVNETVDNLVAIANEVNLDAVQLHGDEDEAFIQALKEKTDVEVWKAVQIRSAVDAEAWIDSSADMLLFDAYHKDERGGTGEVFDWSCLDEFERPFMLAGGIDSTNVARAIRTVRPYGIDISSGIEADGVKDDEKIKAFTNIVRIIAH
;
A
#
# COMPACT_ATOMS: atom_id res chain seq x y z
N MET A 1 28.33 16.86 23.63
CA MET A 1 26.88 16.76 23.38
C MET A 1 26.51 15.27 23.26
N ILE A 2 25.22 14.92 23.23
CA ILE A 2 24.82 13.49 23.09
C ILE A 2 25.30 12.91 21.76
N LEU A 3 25.24 13.71 20.70
CA LEU A 3 25.69 13.32 19.36
C LEU A 3 27.18 12.89 19.36
N ASP A 4 28.05 13.66 20.03
CA ASP A 4 29.48 13.32 20.11
C ASP A 4 29.70 11.95 20.76
N LYS A 5 28.92 11.64 21.82
CA LYS A 5 29.01 10.35 22.52
C LYS A 5 28.58 9.21 21.61
N ILE A 6 27.51 9.40 20.82
CA ILE A 6 27.01 8.39 19.88
C ILE A 6 28.05 8.17 18.77
N VAL A 7 28.62 9.24 18.21
CA VAL A 7 29.66 9.13 17.16
C VAL A 7 30.90 8.40 17.68
N GLU A 8 31.37 8.69 18.91
CA GLU A 8 32.51 7.97 19.50
C GLU A 8 32.18 6.49 19.75
N ALA A 9 31.00 6.15 20.27
CA ALA A 9 30.57 4.77 20.40
C ALA A 9 30.50 4.05 19.03
N THR A 10 29.99 4.74 18.01
CA THR A 10 29.92 4.23 16.64
C THR A 10 31.32 3.95 16.07
N LYS A 11 32.32 4.81 16.32
CA LYS A 11 33.73 4.56 15.89
C LYS A 11 34.27 3.27 16.48
N VAL A 12 34.04 3.07 17.79
CA VAL A 12 34.47 1.83 18.48
C VAL A 12 33.76 0.61 17.91
N ARG A 13 32.46 0.68 17.75
CA ARG A 13 31.65 -0.41 17.15
C ARG A 13 32.12 -0.76 15.76
N VAL A 14 32.29 0.20 14.86
CA VAL A 14 32.74 -0.04 13.49
C VAL A 14 34.13 -0.65 13.45
N ALA A 15 35.04 -0.22 14.34
CA ALA A 15 36.36 -0.84 14.44
C ALA A 15 36.27 -2.35 14.82
N GLN A 16 35.43 -2.68 15.82
CA GLN A 16 35.19 -4.08 16.24
C GLN A 16 34.52 -4.90 15.16
N GLU A 17 33.55 -4.34 14.46
CA GLU A 17 32.85 -5.02 13.36
C GLU A 17 33.83 -5.37 12.21
N LYS A 18 34.78 -4.48 11.90
CA LYS A 18 35.82 -4.71 10.88
C LYS A 18 36.83 -5.83 11.27
N GLU A 19 36.97 -6.12 12.57
CA GLU A 19 37.78 -7.26 13.02
C GLU A 19 37.03 -8.59 12.83
N VAL A 20 35.68 -8.57 12.93
CA VAL A 20 34.84 -9.78 12.74
C VAL A 20 34.59 -10.07 11.27
N GLU A 21 34.31 -9.04 10.48
CA GLU A 21 34.09 -9.15 9.04
C GLU A 21 34.87 -8.04 8.32
N THR A 22 35.87 -8.45 7.52
CA THR A 22 36.82 -7.47 6.95
C THR A 22 36.15 -6.51 5.96
N PRO A 23 36.65 -5.27 5.84
CA PRO A 23 36.12 -4.31 4.87
C PRO A 23 36.09 -4.84 3.43
N GLU A 24 37.09 -5.62 3.05
CA GLU A 24 37.19 -6.23 1.73
C GLU A 24 36.10 -7.27 1.52
N ALA A 25 35.78 -8.09 2.53
CA ALA A 25 34.70 -9.09 2.46
C ALA A 25 33.33 -8.44 2.32
N VAL A 26 33.01 -7.46 3.17
CA VAL A 26 31.73 -6.75 3.11
C VAL A 26 31.58 -6.00 1.80
N LYS A 27 32.65 -5.33 1.33
CA LYS A 27 32.65 -4.64 0.04
C LYS A 27 32.42 -5.61 -1.12
N ALA A 28 33.11 -6.74 -1.13
CA ALA A 28 32.92 -7.76 -2.16
C ALA A 28 31.49 -8.31 -2.18
N ALA A 29 30.91 -8.59 -1.00
CA ALA A 29 29.53 -9.04 -0.87
C ALA A 29 28.54 -7.99 -1.38
N ALA A 30 28.73 -6.71 -1.03
CA ALA A 30 27.87 -5.62 -1.51
C ALA A 30 27.94 -5.43 -3.04
N LEU A 31 29.14 -5.51 -3.63
CA LEU A 31 29.33 -5.38 -5.07
C LEU A 31 28.83 -6.58 -5.88
N ALA A 32 28.61 -7.74 -5.24
CA ALA A 32 27.98 -8.89 -5.87
C ALA A 32 26.45 -8.76 -6.01
N LEU A 33 25.83 -7.80 -5.30
CA LEU A 33 24.39 -7.55 -5.36
C LEU A 33 24.06 -6.58 -6.49
N PRO A 34 22.84 -6.66 -7.10
CA PRO A 34 22.40 -5.73 -8.14
C PRO A 34 22.49 -4.27 -7.68
N SER A 35 23.06 -3.40 -8.51
CA SER A 35 23.17 -1.95 -8.26
C SER A 35 22.15 -1.13 -9.05
N ASP A 36 21.63 -1.66 -10.15
CA ASP A 36 20.51 -1.08 -10.89
C ASP A 36 19.20 -1.47 -10.22
N THR A 37 18.80 -0.68 -9.20
CA THR A 37 17.64 -0.97 -8.35
C THR A 37 16.44 -0.09 -8.70
N GLY A 38 16.59 0.95 -9.54
CA GLY A 38 15.59 1.97 -9.78
C GLY A 38 15.31 2.85 -8.55
N PHE A 39 16.13 2.81 -7.50
CA PHE A 39 15.98 3.57 -6.25
C PHE A 39 14.57 3.43 -5.63
N PRO A 40 14.16 2.24 -5.19
CA PRO A 40 12.79 1.99 -4.75
C PRO A 40 12.36 2.88 -3.57
N PHE A 41 13.29 3.35 -2.74
CA PHE A 41 12.97 4.27 -1.65
C PHE A 41 12.51 5.64 -2.17
N GLU A 42 13.21 6.21 -3.15
CA GLU A 42 12.81 7.47 -3.78
C GLU A 42 11.49 7.32 -4.56
N ALA A 43 11.34 6.23 -5.29
CA ALA A 43 10.12 5.94 -6.03
C ALA A 43 8.91 5.84 -5.09
N ALA A 44 9.04 5.14 -3.96
CA ALA A 44 7.95 5.01 -2.99
C ALA A 44 7.53 6.35 -2.35
N LEU A 45 8.48 7.26 -2.13
CA LEU A 45 8.20 8.58 -1.54
C LEU A 45 7.54 9.58 -2.52
N ARG A 46 7.32 9.19 -3.77
CA ARG A 46 6.66 10.02 -4.81
C ARG A 46 5.29 9.47 -5.23
N GLN A 47 4.85 8.34 -4.66
CA GLN A 47 3.66 7.62 -5.14
C GLN A 47 2.33 8.21 -4.66
N GLN A 48 2.30 8.95 -3.57
CA GLN A 48 1.09 9.52 -2.99
C GLN A 48 1.27 11.02 -2.78
N ASP A 49 0.16 11.75 -2.65
CA ASP A 49 0.16 13.17 -2.28
C ASP A 49 0.86 13.42 -0.94
N PHE A 50 0.78 12.44 -0.02
CA PHE A 50 1.50 12.46 1.24
C PHE A 50 2.00 11.05 1.61
N ASN A 51 3.26 10.93 2.01
CA ASN A 51 3.94 9.67 2.24
C ASN A 51 4.49 9.58 3.67
N PHE A 52 4.32 8.42 4.32
CA PHE A 52 4.84 8.18 5.66
C PHE A 52 6.01 7.20 5.61
N ILE A 53 7.15 7.59 6.20
CA ILE A 53 8.24 6.70 6.59
C ILE A 53 8.00 6.33 8.05
N CYS A 54 7.57 5.10 8.31
CA CYS A 54 7.25 4.64 9.66
C CYS A 54 8.48 4.01 10.32
N GLU A 55 8.83 4.50 11.52
CA GLU A 55 10.07 4.09 12.18
C GLU A 55 9.84 2.99 13.21
N VAL A 56 10.58 1.88 13.08
CA VAL A 56 10.66 0.78 14.04
C VAL A 56 11.75 1.11 15.05
N LYS A 57 11.35 1.56 16.24
CA LYS A 57 12.24 2.11 17.27
C LYS A 57 11.91 1.61 18.67
N LYS A 58 12.86 0.90 19.29
CA LYS A 58 12.71 0.36 20.64
C LYS A 58 12.93 1.39 21.73
N ALA A 59 13.93 2.27 21.55
CA ALA A 59 14.33 3.26 22.54
C ALA A 59 14.90 4.52 21.87
N SER A 60 15.01 5.62 22.62
CA SER A 60 15.73 6.81 22.21
C SER A 60 16.38 7.50 23.40
N PRO A 61 17.46 8.31 23.21
CA PRO A 61 18.13 9.06 24.30
C PRO A 61 17.19 10.00 25.04
N SER A 62 16.20 10.59 24.36
CA SER A 62 15.26 11.57 24.93
C SER A 62 14.09 10.94 25.71
N LYS A 63 13.72 9.69 25.40
CA LYS A 63 12.51 9.04 25.94
C LYS A 63 12.78 7.73 26.68
N GLY A 64 14.04 7.24 26.65
CA GLY A 64 14.35 5.90 27.15
C GLY A 64 13.70 4.80 26.33
N ILE A 65 13.24 3.74 26.99
CA ILE A 65 12.53 2.63 26.34
C ILE A 65 11.14 3.09 25.93
N ILE A 66 10.81 2.99 24.63
CA ILE A 66 9.51 3.34 24.05
C ILE A 66 8.60 2.12 24.02
N ALA A 67 9.17 0.93 23.72
CA ALA A 67 8.45 -0.33 23.66
C ALA A 67 9.24 -1.41 24.42
N GLU A 68 8.74 -1.86 25.58
CA GLU A 68 9.33 -2.97 26.32
C GLU A 68 9.14 -4.29 25.56
N HIS A 69 7.90 -4.58 25.17
CA HIS A 69 7.58 -5.63 24.20
C HIS A 69 7.78 -5.08 22.80
N PHE A 70 8.70 -5.68 22.03
CA PHE A 70 9.14 -5.15 20.73
C PHE A 70 9.10 -6.23 19.64
N PRO A 71 7.91 -6.64 19.18
CA PRO A 71 7.74 -7.57 18.07
C PRO A 71 7.96 -6.84 16.74
N TYR A 72 9.20 -6.47 16.47
CA TYR A 72 9.59 -5.58 15.34
C TYR A 72 9.12 -6.07 13.97
N LEU A 73 9.02 -7.39 13.74
CA LEU A 73 8.50 -7.95 12.50
C LEU A 73 6.99 -7.71 12.35
N ASP A 74 6.23 -7.90 13.42
CA ASP A 74 4.79 -7.67 13.38
C ASP A 74 4.50 -6.18 13.23
N ILE A 75 5.25 -5.32 13.94
CA ILE A 75 5.19 -3.85 13.78
C ILE A 75 5.48 -3.45 12.33
N ALA A 76 6.51 -4.02 11.70
CA ALA A 76 6.86 -3.72 10.30
C ALA A 76 5.75 -4.15 9.33
N LYS A 77 5.15 -5.34 9.52
CA LYS A 77 4.00 -5.80 8.74
C LYS A 77 2.77 -4.91 8.93
N GLU A 78 2.49 -4.48 10.17
CA GLU A 78 1.41 -3.54 10.44
C GLU A 78 1.62 -2.20 9.73
N TYR A 79 2.86 -1.69 9.65
CA TYR A 79 3.18 -0.47 8.89
C TYR A 79 2.94 -0.66 7.39
N GLU A 80 3.32 -1.80 6.83
CA GLU A 80 3.07 -2.12 5.44
C GLU A 80 1.56 -2.16 5.14
N VAL A 81 0.78 -2.89 5.95
CA VAL A 81 -0.69 -2.97 5.87
C VAL A 81 -1.34 -1.58 6.03
N ALA A 82 -0.81 -0.74 6.91
CA ALA A 82 -1.29 0.63 7.11
C ALA A 82 -1.06 1.54 5.89
N GLY A 83 -0.22 1.12 4.94
CA GLY A 83 0.10 1.89 3.73
C GLY A 83 1.28 2.85 3.92
N ALA A 84 2.22 2.53 4.81
CA ALA A 84 3.50 3.24 4.86
C ALA A 84 4.23 3.14 3.52
N ALA A 85 4.86 4.25 3.08
CA ALA A 85 5.66 4.27 1.87
C ALA A 85 7.01 3.56 2.06
N ALA A 86 7.56 3.65 3.28
CA ALA A 86 8.83 3.04 3.64
C ALA A 86 8.90 2.77 5.15
N ILE A 87 9.85 1.93 5.57
CA ILE A 87 10.15 1.67 6.97
C ILE A 87 11.55 2.15 7.31
N SER A 88 11.69 2.91 8.41
CA SER A 88 12.97 3.27 9.00
C SER A 88 13.29 2.31 10.15
N VAL A 89 14.47 1.70 10.13
CA VAL A 89 14.90 0.72 11.14
C VAL A 89 16.16 1.17 11.85
N LEU A 90 16.07 1.35 13.18
CA LEU A 90 17.22 1.70 14.02
C LEU A 90 18.17 0.48 14.11
N THR A 91 19.44 0.69 13.74
CA THR A 91 20.50 -0.32 13.90
C THR A 91 21.56 0.08 14.93
N GLU A 92 21.50 1.27 15.50
CA GLU A 92 22.39 1.74 16.56
C GLU A 92 22.06 1.05 17.90
N PRO A 93 22.97 0.26 18.50
CA PRO A 93 22.64 -0.63 19.64
C PRO A 93 22.70 0.04 21.01
N ASP A 94 23.57 1.04 21.21
CA ASP A 94 23.89 1.55 22.54
C ASP A 94 22.81 2.48 23.08
N PHE A 95 22.38 3.43 22.27
CA PHE A 95 21.46 4.51 22.63
C PHE A 95 20.03 4.28 22.15
N PHE A 96 19.84 3.60 21.03
CA PHE A 96 18.51 3.33 20.44
C PHE A 96 18.04 1.88 20.62
N LYS A 97 18.91 1.01 21.16
CA LYS A 97 18.62 -0.42 21.29
C LYS A 97 18.24 -1.10 19.96
N GLY A 98 18.85 -0.57 18.88
CA GLY A 98 18.75 -1.13 17.55
C GLY A 98 19.59 -2.38 17.36
N ASP A 99 19.39 -3.09 16.25
CA ASP A 99 20.16 -4.27 15.88
C ASP A 99 20.13 -4.43 14.36
N LYS A 100 21.26 -4.84 13.76
CA LYS A 100 21.35 -5.23 12.34
C LYS A 100 20.35 -6.33 11.98
N LYS A 101 20.07 -7.24 12.91
CA LYS A 101 19.10 -8.31 12.76
C LYS A 101 17.71 -7.75 12.44
N TYR A 102 17.28 -6.67 13.11
CA TYR A 102 15.98 -6.06 12.85
C TYR A 102 15.87 -5.60 11.39
N LEU A 103 16.90 -4.94 10.88
CA LEU A 103 16.95 -4.47 9.50
C LEU A 103 16.88 -5.65 8.51
N GLN A 104 17.73 -6.68 8.71
CA GLN A 104 17.81 -7.84 7.82
C GLN A 104 16.48 -8.60 7.74
N GLU A 105 15.88 -8.88 8.90
CA GLU A 105 14.64 -9.63 8.97
C GLU A 105 13.45 -8.81 8.45
N ILE A 106 13.37 -7.52 8.74
CA ILE A 106 12.33 -6.63 8.19
C ILE A 106 12.48 -6.55 6.66
N ALA A 107 13.68 -6.24 6.15
CA ALA A 107 13.91 -6.09 4.72
C ALA A 107 13.60 -7.36 3.90
N SER A 108 13.76 -8.55 4.52
CA SER A 108 13.38 -9.82 3.89
C SER A 108 11.91 -10.19 4.03
N THR A 109 11.15 -9.48 4.87
CA THR A 109 9.75 -9.82 5.20
C THR A 109 8.75 -8.90 4.49
N VAL A 110 9.03 -7.59 4.44
CA VAL A 110 8.13 -6.59 3.83
C VAL A 110 8.50 -6.33 2.37
N LYS A 111 7.53 -5.85 1.58
CA LYS A 111 7.73 -5.49 0.17
C LYS A 111 8.12 -4.02 0.00
N ILE A 112 7.80 -3.15 0.98
CA ILE A 112 8.12 -1.73 0.95
C ILE A 112 9.59 -1.49 1.31
N PRO A 113 10.22 -0.41 0.78
CA PRO A 113 11.64 -0.15 0.97
C PRO A 113 12.00 0.17 2.42
N VAL A 114 13.23 -0.20 2.81
CA VAL A 114 13.71 -0.07 4.18
C VAL A 114 14.93 0.86 4.25
N LEU A 115 14.86 1.84 5.15
CA LEU A 115 15.95 2.77 5.49
C LEU A 115 16.76 2.25 6.68
N ARG A 116 18.07 2.13 6.54
CA ARG A 116 18.99 1.97 7.67
C ARG A 116 19.12 3.29 8.42
N LYS A 117 18.53 3.40 9.59
CA LYS A 117 18.66 4.55 10.49
C LYS A 117 19.79 4.30 11.49
N ASP A 118 20.95 4.88 11.25
CA ASP A 118 22.18 4.71 12.02
C ASP A 118 23.06 5.96 11.86
N PHE A 119 24.10 6.09 12.65
CA PHE A 119 25.13 7.14 12.51
C PHE A 119 26.21 6.63 11.58
N ILE A 120 26.10 6.94 10.29
CA ILE A 120 27.05 6.48 9.26
C ILE A 120 28.23 7.46 9.18
N ILE A 121 29.40 6.98 9.56
CA ILE A 121 30.66 7.75 9.62
C ILE A 121 31.80 7.08 8.83
N ASP A 122 31.55 5.90 8.25
CA ASP A 122 32.53 5.12 7.53
C ASP A 122 31.88 4.41 6.33
N GLU A 123 32.59 4.32 5.20
CA GLU A 123 32.12 3.62 3.99
C GLU A 123 31.75 2.16 4.25
N TYR A 124 32.39 1.52 5.19
CA TYR A 124 32.11 0.16 5.61
C TYR A 124 30.62 -0.04 5.96
N GLN A 125 30.02 0.95 6.67
CA GLN A 125 28.62 0.90 7.05
C GLN A 125 27.68 1.03 5.83
N ILE A 126 28.12 1.66 4.75
CA ILE A 126 27.33 1.79 3.51
C ILE A 126 27.29 0.45 2.78
N TYR A 127 28.43 -0.25 2.69
CA TYR A 127 28.50 -1.61 2.16
C TYR A 127 27.68 -2.58 3.02
N GLN A 128 27.77 -2.48 4.36
CA GLN A 128 26.93 -3.27 5.26
C GLN A 128 25.43 -3.04 5.00
N ALA A 129 24.99 -1.79 4.83
CA ALA A 129 23.59 -1.47 4.56
C ALA A 129 23.07 -2.21 3.31
N LYS A 130 23.88 -2.23 2.25
CA LYS A 130 23.57 -2.99 1.03
C LYS A 130 23.43 -4.48 1.29
N VAL A 131 24.38 -5.08 1.99
CA VAL A 131 24.37 -6.52 2.33
C VAL A 131 23.22 -6.89 3.24
N TRP A 132 22.81 -5.99 4.13
CA TRP A 132 21.68 -6.20 5.05
C TRP A 132 20.30 -5.98 4.40
N GLY A 133 20.26 -5.60 3.11
CA GLY A 133 19.01 -5.45 2.35
C GLY A 133 18.34 -4.09 2.49
N ALA A 134 19.04 -3.06 3.00
CA ALA A 134 18.51 -1.71 3.00
C ALA A 134 18.31 -1.20 1.56
N SER A 135 17.29 -0.35 1.36
CA SER A 135 17.06 0.41 0.14
C SER A 135 17.58 1.85 0.24
N ALA A 136 17.80 2.32 1.47
CA ALA A 136 18.31 3.66 1.75
C ALA A 136 19.17 3.70 3.02
N ILE A 137 20.01 4.74 3.12
CA ILE A 137 20.82 5.05 4.29
C ILE A 137 20.55 6.47 4.78
N LEU A 138 20.84 6.71 6.06
CA LEU A 138 20.86 8.04 6.67
C LEU A 138 22.28 8.62 6.66
N LEU A 139 22.43 9.87 6.20
CA LEU A 139 23.64 10.66 6.34
C LEU A 139 23.30 11.95 7.08
N ILE A 140 24.03 12.29 8.15
CA ILE A 140 23.71 13.40 9.06
C ILE A 140 24.70 14.53 8.87
N CYS A 141 24.22 15.73 8.48
CA CYS A 141 25.06 16.91 8.26
C CYS A 141 25.83 17.31 9.51
N ALA A 142 25.26 17.17 10.69
CA ALA A 142 25.92 17.44 11.97
C ALA A 142 27.11 16.49 12.26
N CYS A 143 27.23 15.37 11.57
CA CYS A 143 28.30 14.36 11.76
C CYS A 143 29.37 14.40 10.67
N LEU A 144 29.07 14.97 9.49
CA LEU A 144 29.88 14.85 8.29
C LEU A 144 30.10 16.22 7.62
N ASP A 145 31.25 16.43 7.01
CA ASP A 145 31.48 17.60 6.15
C ASP A 145 30.97 17.37 4.72
N VAL A 146 30.85 18.43 3.93
CA VAL A 146 30.31 18.38 2.55
C VAL A 146 31.10 17.42 1.64
N PRO A 147 32.46 17.37 1.66
CA PRO A 147 33.21 16.41 0.89
C PRO A 147 32.87 14.95 1.24
N THR A 148 32.77 14.65 2.54
CA THR A 148 32.43 13.29 3.02
C THR A 148 30.97 12.93 2.69
N LEU A 149 30.01 13.86 2.90
CA LEU A 149 28.61 13.68 2.48
C LEU A 149 28.53 13.36 0.99
N THR A 150 29.24 14.13 0.14
CA THR A 150 29.28 13.91 -1.31
C THR A 150 29.84 12.54 -1.66
N LYS A 151 30.94 12.15 -1.00
CA LYS A 151 31.58 10.85 -1.21
C LYS A 151 30.64 9.69 -0.83
N PHE A 152 30.03 9.77 0.35
CA PHE A 152 29.16 8.72 0.86
C PHE A 152 27.86 8.59 0.04
N ARG A 153 27.24 9.72 -0.34
CA ARG A 153 26.09 9.72 -1.23
C ARG A 153 26.41 9.06 -2.58
N LYS A 154 27.53 9.46 -3.22
CA LYS A 154 27.95 8.84 -4.50
C LYS A 154 28.24 7.34 -4.37
N LEU A 155 28.82 6.92 -3.25
CA LEU A 155 29.03 5.51 -2.97
C LEU A 155 27.68 4.77 -2.83
N ALA A 156 26.76 5.32 -2.05
CA ALA A 156 25.39 4.76 -1.93
C ALA A 156 24.71 4.66 -3.30
N ASP A 157 24.74 5.72 -4.10
CA ASP A 157 24.19 5.73 -5.46
C ASP A 157 24.77 4.61 -6.33
N SER A 158 26.10 4.41 -6.27
CA SER A 158 26.78 3.36 -7.05
C SER A 158 26.38 1.93 -6.64
N LEU A 159 25.82 1.78 -5.44
CA LEU A 159 25.27 0.51 -4.93
C LEU A 159 23.74 0.41 -5.11
N GLY A 160 23.10 1.40 -5.72
CA GLY A 160 21.64 1.47 -5.86
C GLY A 160 20.91 1.74 -4.54
N LEU A 161 21.57 2.41 -3.58
CA LEU A 161 20.97 2.86 -2.32
C LEU A 161 20.63 4.35 -2.41
N SER A 162 19.44 4.74 -1.96
CA SER A 162 19.10 6.15 -1.73
C SER A 162 19.79 6.68 -0.48
N SER A 163 20.00 8.01 -0.42
CA SER A 163 20.55 8.68 0.77
C SER A 163 19.57 9.73 1.29
N LEU A 164 19.05 9.54 2.49
CA LEU A 164 18.34 10.57 3.25
C LEU A 164 19.38 11.44 3.96
N ILE A 165 19.51 12.71 3.58
CA ILE A 165 20.47 13.65 4.18
C ILE A 165 19.74 14.45 5.25
N GLU A 166 20.05 14.20 6.53
CA GLU A 166 19.41 14.86 7.67
C GLU A 166 20.09 16.19 7.99
N ALA A 167 19.27 17.25 8.14
CA ALA A 167 19.67 18.62 8.47
C ALA A 167 18.79 19.19 9.58
N HIS A 168 19.33 20.16 10.35
CA HIS A 168 18.63 20.80 11.49
C HIS A 168 18.44 22.30 11.34
N ASP A 169 19.24 22.95 10.51
CA ASP A 169 19.23 24.41 10.31
C ASP A 169 19.56 24.78 8.85
N GLU A 170 19.53 26.07 8.54
CA GLU A 170 19.80 26.62 7.21
C GLU A 170 21.18 26.22 6.68
N LYS A 171 22.21 26.23 7.56
CA LYS A 171 23.58 25.88 7.17
C LYS A 171 23.65 24.39 6.76
N GLU A 172 23.04 23.52 7.53
CA GLU A 172 23.02 22.08 7.24
C GLU A 172 22.19 21.76 6.00
N VAL A 173 21.06 22.46 5.78
CA VAL A 173 20.29 22.37 4.54
C VAL A 173 21.15 22.77 3.34
N GLN A 174 21.96 23.86 3.46
CA GLN A 174 22.87 24.23 2.39
C GLN A 174 23.96 23.18 2.15
N MET A 175 24.48 22.53 3.20
CA MET A 175 25.45 21.42 3.07
C MET A 175 24.81 20.23 2.33
N ALA A 176 23.54 19.92 2.61
CA ALA A 176 22.79 18.87 1.90
C ALA A 176 22.60 19.22 0.41
N ILE A 177 22.27 20.47 0.08
CA ILE A 177 22.19 20.96 -1.30
C ILE A 177 23.56 20.87 -1.99
N ASP A 178 24.61 21.36 -1.35
CA ASP A 178 25.97 21.38 -1.89
C ASP A 178 26.53 19.97 -2.18
N CYS A 179 26.14 18.96 -1.38
CA CYS A 179 26.50 17.58 -1.66
C CYS A 179 25.64 16.91 -2.74
N GLY A 180 24.63 17.61 -3.29
CA GLY A 180 23.75 17.13 -4.35
C GLY A 180 22.70 16.13 -3.84
N ALA A 181 22.13 16.35 -2.67
CA ALA A 181 21.09 15.51 -2.09
C ALA A 181 19.83 15.47 -2.98
N ARG A 182 19.24 14.29 -3.18
CA ARG A 182 17.93 14.10 -3.81
C ARG A 182 16.80 13.95 -2.78
N ILE A 183 17.17 13.63 -1.52
CA ILE A 183 16.26 13.56 -0.38
C ILE A 183 16.89 14.32 0.77
N ILE A 184 16.21 15.33 1.29
CA ILE A 184 16.63 16.11 2.45
C ILE A 184 15.60 15.94 3.56
N GLY A 185 16.07 15.45 4.71
CA GLY A 185 15.28 15.36 5.93
C GLY A 185 15.56 16.53 6.87
N VAL A 186 14.52 17.21 7.33
CA VAL A 186 14.66 18.22 8.37
C VAL A 186 14.14 17.67 9.69
N ASN A 187 15.04 17.52 10.65
CA ASN A 187 14.69 17.08 11.98
C ASN A 187 14.21 18.27 12.84
N ASN A 188 12.92 18.24 13.18
CA ASN A 188 12.27 19.23 14.04
C ASN A 188 12.71 19.14 15.50
N ARG A 189 13.43 18.10 15.86
CA ARG A 189 13.99 17.92 17.22
C ARG A 189 15.38 18.51 17.29
N ASN A 190 15.54 19.49 18.16
CA ASN A 190 16.86 20.02 18.48
C ASN A 190 17.68 18.99 19.29
N LEU A 191 18.84 18.58 18.78
CA LEU A 191 19.70 17.58 19.40
C LEU A 191 20.42 18.07 20.69
N LYS A 192 20.34 19.37 21.01
CA LYS A 192 20.99 19.94 22.19
C LYS A 192 20.11 19.88 23.44
N ASP A 193 18.82 20.18 23.28
CA ASP A 193 17.86 20.32 24.38
C ASP A 193 16.60 19.44 24.20
N PHE A 194 16.49 18.71 23.09
CA PHE A 194 15.37 17.85 22.69
C PHE A 194 14.03 18.57 22.51
N THR A 195 14.01 19.90 22.43
CA THR A 195 12.81 20.64 22.03
C THR A 195 12.40 20.26 20.62
N VAL A 196 11.10 20.35 20.34
CA VAL A 196 10.52 20.01 19.03
C VAL A 196 9.75 21.20 18.50
N ASP A 197 10.03 21.60 17.26
CA ASP A 197 9.34 22.68 16.56
C ASP A 197 9.05 22.27 15.11
N VAL A 198 7.81 21.90 14.82
CA VAL A 198 7.37 21.48 13.46
C VAL A 198 7.50 22.62 12.45
N GLN A 199 7.45 23.89 12.89
CA GLN A 199 7.66 25.06 12.04
C GLN A 199 9.06 25.13 11.47
N ASN A 200 10.03 24.39 12.04
CA ASN A 200 11.39 24.30 11.51
C ASN A 200 11.38 23.70 10.07
N SER A 201 10.65 22.62 9.84
CA SER A 201 10.50 22.05 8.51
C SER A 201 9.87 23.04 7.53
N VAL A 202 8.79 23.71 7.94
CA VAL A 202 8.08 24.71 7.10
C VAL A 202 9.02 25.85 6.70
N ARG A 203 9.78 26.38 7.66
CA ARG A 203 10.74 27.47 7.41
C ARG A 203 11.84 27.07 6.45
N LEU A 204 12.39 25.87 6.60
CA LEU A 204 13.53 25.40 5.83
C LEU A 204 13.14 24.86 4.45
N ARG A 205 11.86 24.46 4.24
CA ARG A 205 11.36 23.99 2.94
C ARG A 205 11.64 24.98 1.80
N ASN A 206 11.50 26.28 2.08
CA ASN A 206 11.70 27.34 1.08
C ASN A 206 13.15 27.46 0.56
N LEU A 207 14.11 26.81 1.20
CA LEU A 207 15.52 26.78 0.76
C LEU A 207 15.80 25.64 -0.23
N VAL A 208 14.86 24.69 -0.38
CA VAL A 208 15.06 23.46 -1.13
C VAL A 208 14.22 23.49 -2.41
N GLN A 209 14.80 23.07 -3.53
CA GLN A 209 14.13 23.00 -4.84
C GLN A 209 13.02 21.95 -4.84
N ASP A 210 12.03 22.11 -5.74
CA ASP A 210 10.82 21.24 -5.76
C ASP A 210 11.08 19.83 -6.27
N ASP A 211 12.15 19.60 -7.03
CA ASP A 211 12.57 18.28 -7.50
C ASP A 211 13.22 17.42 -6.42
N VAL A 212 13.67 18.03 -5.33
CA VAL A 212 14.23 17.35 -4.16
C VAL A 212 13.11 16.90 -3.22
N ILE A 213 13.12 15.63 -2.84
CA ILE A 213 12.17 15.10 -1.86
C ILE A 213 12.50 15.70 -0.48
N PHE A 214 11.54 16.42 0.09
CA PHE A 214 11.68 17.00 1.42
C PHE A 214 10.93 16.17 2.46
N VAL A 215 11.64 15.76 3.52
CA VAL A 215 11.11 14.92 4.60
C VAL A 215 11.06 15.71 5.90
N SER A 216 9.90 15.83 6.54
CA SER A 216 9.78 16.37 7.90
C SER A 216 9.94 15.26 8.92
N GLU A 217 10.89 15.41 9.86
CA GLU A 217 11.18 14.38 10.86
C GLU A 217 10.88 14.88 12.27
N SER A 218 10.28 14.02 13.09
CA SER A 218 9.96 14.26 14.51
C SER A 218 8.82 15.26 14.77
N GLY A 219 8.10 15.04 15.86
CA GLY A 219 7.16 16.00 16.45
C GLY A 219 5.78 16.05 15.83
N LEU A 220 5.44 15.17 14.92
CA LEU A 220 4.15 15.11 14.26
C LEU A 220 3.23 14.13 14.99
N GLU A 221 2.01 14.55 15.34
CA GLU A 221 1.10 13.76 16.16
C GLU A 221 -0.35 13.77 15.66
N THR A 222 -0.76 14.81 14.94
CA THR A 222 -2.16 15.08 14.55
C THR A 222 -2.34 15.23 13.04
N PRO A 223 -3.56 15.07 12.51
CA PRO A 223 -3.88 15.38 11.11
C PRO A 223 -3.58 16.85 10.74
N GLU A 224 -3.76 17.76 11.70
CA GLU A 224 -3.49 19.18 11.54
C GLU A 224 -2.00 19.44 11.29
N ASP A 225 -1.10 18.71 11.97
CA ASP A 225 0.34 18.77 11.70
C ASP A 225 0.65 18.34 10.27
N ILE A 226 -0.01 17.25 9.80
CA ILE A 226 0.15 16.75 8.43
C ILE A 226 -0.41 17.75 7.42
N GLN A 227 -1.55 18.38 7.71
CA GLN A 227 -2.12 19.40 6.84
C GLN A 227 -1.21 20.63 6.71
N VAL A 228 -0.59 21.08 7.80
CA VAL A 228 0.42 22.16 7.76
C VAL A 228 1.58 21.78 6.83
N LEU A 229 2.02 20.53 6.83
CA LEU A 229 3.09 20.09 5.92
C LEU A 229 2.61 20.12 4.45
N ARG A 230 1.41 19.61 4.15
CA ARG A 230 0.82 19.65 2.80
C ARG A 230 0.69 21.08 2.27
N ASP A 231 0.17 22.00 3.09
CA ASP A 231 -0.01 23.42 2.75
C ASP A 231 1.31 24.14 2.43
N ASN A 232 2.42 23.53 2.84
CA ASN A 232 3.78 24.05 2.61
C ASN A 232 4.61 23.18 1.63
N ASN A 233 3.99 22.40 0.77
CA ASN A 233 4.63 21.53 -0.22
C ASN A 233 5.64 20.54 0.39
N ILE A 234 5.32 19.98 1.55
CA ILE A 234 6.07 18.91 2.21
C ILE A 234 5.21 17.65 2.14
N GLY A 235 5.55 16.73 1.24
CA GLY A 235 4.78 15.51 0.97
C GLY A 235 5.27 14.27 1.70
N VAL A 236 6.27 14.38 2.59
CA VAL A 236 6.83 13.21 3.29
C VAL A 236 7.08 13.51 4.77
N ALA A 237 6.68 12.58 5.64
CA ALA A 237 6.97 12.62 7.07
C ALA A 237 7.65 11.33 7.55
N LEU A 238 8.72 11.45 8.35
CA LEU A 238 9.32 10.35 9.08
C LEU A 238 8.88 10.40 10.55
N MET A 239 8.17 9.36 10.99
CA MET A 239 7.52 9.32 12.30
C MET A 239 7.78 7.98 13.02
N GLY A 240 8.21 8.05 14.27
CA GLY A 240 8.49 6.88 15.09
C GLY A 240 7.60 6.80 16.34
N GLU A 241 7.79 7.71 17.30
CA GLU A 241 7.16 7.63 18.62
C GLU A 241 5.63 7.54 18.54
N THR A 242 5.01 8.36 17.70
CA THR A 242 3.56 8.43 17.50
C THR A 242 2.98 7.07 17.08
N PHE A 243 3.65 6.39 16.14
CA PHE A 243 3.22 5.07 15.69
C PHE A 243 3.56 3.98 16.70
N MET A 244 4.75 4.00 17.30
CA MET A 244 5.16 2.99 18.28
C MET A 244 4.23 2.92 19.49
N ARG A 245 3.66 4.07 19.91
CA ARG A 245 2.70 4.16 21.03
C ARG A 245 1.27 3.77 20.66
N SER A 246 0.93 3.74 19.37
CA SER A 246 -0.43 3.37 18.93
C SER A 246 -0.65 1.87 19.03
N PRO A 247 -1.77 1.40 19.61
CA PRO A 247 -2.13 -0.01 19.62
C PRO A 247 -2.53 -0.54 18.23
N ASN A 248 -3.04 0.32 17.35
CA ASN A 248 -3.43 0.00 15.97
C ASN A 248 -2.75 0.96 15.00
N LYS A 249 -1.80 0.44 14.20
CA LYS A 249 -1.01 1.24 13.26
C LYS A 249 -1.83 1.66 12.04
N VAL A 250 -2.78 0.81 11.60
CA VAL A 250 -3.66 1.08 10.46
C VAL A 250 -4.58 2.27 10.78
N GLU A 251 -5.25 2.23 11.93
CA GLU A 251 -6.10 3.34 12.38
C GLU A 251 -5.29 4.63 12.59
N LYS A 252 -4.10 4.53 13.19
CA LYS A 252 -3.28 5.71 13.45
C LYS A 252 -2.79 6.36 12.17
N LEU A 253 -2.37 5.58 11.18
CA LEU A 253 -1.93 6.12 9.89
C LEU A 253 -3.12 6.70 9.11
N ALA A 254 -4.27 6.02 9.10
CA ALA A 254 -5.50 6.54 8.50
C ALA A 254 -5.93 7.86 9.15
N TYR A 255 -5.92 7.94 10.49
CA TYR A 255 -6.20 9.18 11.23
C TYR A 255 -5.27 10.32 10.83
N LEU A 256 -3.95 10.08 10.77
CA LEU A 256 -2.96 11.11 10.39
C LEU A 256 -3.08 11.52 8.92
N TYR A 257 -3.37 10.58 8.04
CA TYR A 257 -3.58 10.88 6.62
C TYR A 257 -4.78 11.81 6.42
N GLY A 258 -5.78 11.70 7.27
CA GLY A 258 -7.04 12.42 7.21
C GLY A 258 -8.09 11.67 6.39
N PRO A 259 -9.37 12.14 6.44
CA PRO A 259 -10.48 11.47 5.80
C PRO A 259 -10.35 11.48 4.27
N THR A 260 -10.62 10.34 3.65
CA THR A 260 -10.60 10.23 2.18
C THR A 260 -11.86 10.81 1.53
N TYR A 261 -12.90 11.11 2.33
CA TYR A 261 -14.22 11.61 1.90
C TYR A 261 -14.97 10.68 0.92
N TYR A 262 -14.53 9.44 0.75
CA TYR A 262 -15.24 8.41 -0.01
C TYR A 262 -14.90 7.02 0.52
N THR A 263 -15.83 6.07 0.36
CA THR A 263 -15.61 4.66 0.70
C THR A 263 -15.62 3.85 -0.60
N PRO A 264 -14.49 3.28 -1.01
CA PRO A 264 -14.46 2.44 -2.20
C PRO A 264 -15.33 1.19 -2.01
N LYS A 265 -16.00 0.77 -3.08
CA LYS A 265 -16.72 -0.50 -3.11
C LYS A 265 -15.75 -1.67 -3.05
N VAL A 266 -16.18 -2.78 -2.47
CA VAL A 266 -15.37 -4.00 -2.38
C VAL A 266 -16.05 -5.12 -3.16
N LYS A 267 -15.33 -5.72 -4.11
CA LYS A 267 -15.73 -6.95 -4.80
C LYS A 267 -14.81 -8.09 -4.40
N MET A 268 -15.39 -9.19 -3.94
CA MET A 268 -14.68 -10.44 -3.64
C MET A 268 -14.92 -11.43 -4.77
N CYS A 269 -13.90 -11.72 -5.57
CA CYS A 269 -14.02 -12.50 -6.79
C CYS A 269 -13.54 -13.95 -6.62
N GLY A 270 -14.19 -14.88 -7.33
CA GLY A 270 -13.83 -16.29 -7.37
C GLY A 270 -14.27 -17.06 -6.12
N ILE A 271 -15.41 -16.70 -5.55
CA ILE A 271 -16.08 -17.49 -4.51
C ILE A 271 -16.67 -18.74 -5.17
N SER A 272 -16.23 -19.91 -4.73
CA SER A 272 -16.61 -21.21 -5.35
C SER A 272 -17.04 -22.28 -4.34
N LYS A 273 -17.00 -21.98 -3.04
CA LYS A 273 -17.35 -22.91 -1.98
C LYS A 273 -18.39 -22.33 -1.04
N VAL A 274 -19.39 -23.14 -0.70
CA VAL A 274 -20.50 -22.76 0.20
C VAL A 274 -19.99 -22.41 1.59
N GLU A 275 -18.94 -23.08 2.05
CA GLU A 275 -18.34 -22.87 3.37
C GLU A 275 -17.77 -21.47 3.55
N THR A 276 -17.42 -20.78 2.47
CA THR A 276 -16.87 -19.40 2.49
C THR A 276 -17.98 -18.33 2.67
N ILE A 277 -19.24 -18.66 2.33
CA ILE A 277 -20.35 -17.69 2.32
C ILE A 277 -20.55 -17.00 3.68
N PRO A 278 -20.50 -17.69 4.84
CA PRO A 278 -20.64 -17.01 6.13
C PRO A 278 -19.61 -15.89 6.35
N ALA A 279 -18.35 -16.12 5.98
CA ALA A 279 -17.29 -15.11 6.11
C ALA A 279 -17.52 -13.93 5.15
N VAL A 280 -17.98 -14.18 3.93
CA VAL A 280 -18.35 -13.12 2.97
C VAL A 280 -19.51 -12.28 3.51
N VAL A 281 -20.56 -12.91 4.05
CA VAL A 281 -21.71 -12.20 4.64
C VAL A 281 -21.29 -11.36 5.83
N GLU A 282 -20.43 -11.88 6.72
CA GLU A 282 -19.91 -11.13 7.87
C GLU A 282 -19.05 -9.94 7.44
N ALA A 283 -18.21 -10.11 6.41
CA ALA A 283 -17.37 -9.08 5.84
C ALA A 283 -18.15 -7.98 5.10
N LYS A 284 -19.37 -8.30 4.60
CA LYS A 284 -20.22 -7.36 3.84
C LYS A 284 -19.49 -6.64 2.69
N PRO A 285 -18.91 -7.34 1.70
CA PRO A 285 -18.49 -6.68 0.47
C PRO A 285 -19.70 -6.14 -0.29
N ASP A 286 -19.50 -5.23 -1.22
CA ASP A 286 -20.57 -4.73 -2.09
C ASP A 286 -20.91 -5.74 -3.19
N TYR A 287 -19.91 -6.55 -3.62
CA TYR A 287 -20.05 -7.49 -4.72
C TYR A 287 -19.39 -8.83 -4.40
N MET A 288 -20.02 -9.91 -4.84
CA MET A 288 -19.48 -11.28 -4.81
C MET A 288 -19.39 -11.83 -6.24
N GLY A 289 -18.20 -12.24 -6.68
CA GLY A 289 -17.90 -12.67 -8.04
C GLY A 289 -17.81 -14.18 -8.20
N PHE A 290 -18.45 -14.73 -9.24
CA PHE A 290 -18.38 -16.12 -9.69
C PHE A 290 -17.65 -16.21 -11.03
N VAL A 291 -16.71 -17.14 -11.19
CA VAL A 291 -15.96 -17.31 -12.43
C VAL A 291 -16.56 -18.46 -13.24
N PHE A 292 -17.12 -18.15 -14.40
CA PHE A 292 -17.66 -19.15 -15.34
C PHE A 292 -16.63 -19.60 -16.38
N ALA A 293 -15.53 -18.85 -16.52
CA ALA A 293 -14.44 -19.21 -17.42
C ALA A 293 -13.52 -20.31 -16.85
N PRO A 294 -12.82 -21.08 -17.70
CA PRO A 294 -11.87 -22.10 -17.26
C PRO A 294 -10.79 -21.53 -16.33
N SER A 295 -10.80 -21.97 -15.09
CA SER A 295 -9.82 -21.56 -14.07
C SER A 295 -9.91 -22.48 -12.86
N LYS A 296 -8.94 -22.39 -11.91
CA LYS A 296 -9.03 -23.09 -10.62
C LYS A 296 -10.23 -22.65 -9.75
N ARG A 297 -10.87 -21.52 -10.11
CA ARG A 297 -12.02 -20.93 -9.39
C ARG A 297 -13.32 -21.07 -10.15
N GLN A 298 -13.33 -21.86 -11.24
CA GLN A 298 -14.50 -22.03 -12.07
C GLN A 298 -15.64 -22.67 -11.29
N VAL A 299 -16.85 -22.15 -11.52
CA VAL A 299 -18.11 -22.74 -11.05
C VAL A 299 -19.02 -23.12 -12.23
N THR A 300 -19.85 -24.12 -12.05
CA THR A 300 -20.96 -24.42 -12.95
C THR A 300 -22.16 -23.52 -12.62
N VAL A 301 -23.15 -23.47 -13.50
CA VAL A 301 -24.41 -22.73 -13.28
C VAL A 301 -25.11 -23.23 -12.00
N ASP A 302 -25.20 -24.55 -11.80
CA ASP A 302 -25.83 -25.12 -10.61
C ASP A 302 -25.07 -24.81 -9.32
N GLN A 303 -23.73 -24.81 -9.37
CA GLN A 303 -22.91 -24.37 -8.23
C GLN A 303 -23.14 -22.90 -7.90
N ALA A 304 -23.17 -22.02 -8.91
CA ALA A 304 -23.44 -20.61 -8.72
C ALA A 304 -24.81 -20.33 -8.09
N LYS A 305 -25.86 -21.05 -8.56
CA LYS A 305 -27.19 -20.98 -7.96
C LYS A 305 -27.18 -21.35 -6.48
N THR A 306 -26.52 -22.47 -6.14
CA THR A 306 -26.39 -22.93 -4.75
C THR A 306 -25.66 -21.88 -3.88
N LEU A 307 -24.63 -21.24 -4.42
CA LEU A 307 -23.89 -20.18 -3.71
C LEU A 307 -24.76 -18.93 -3.50
N VAL A 308 -25.56 -18.53 -4.46
CA VAL A 308 -26.51 -17.41 -4.35
C VAL A 308 -27.62 -17.72 -3.32
N GLU A 309 -28.19 -18.93 -3.37
CA GLU A 309 -29.18 -19.37 -2.38
C GLU A 309 -28.63 -19.35 -0.96
N GLU A 310 -27.40 -19.85 -0.75
CA GLU A 310 -26.76 -19.84 0.57
C GLU A 310 -26.37 -18.41 0.99
N LEU A 311 -25.97 -17.54 0.06
CA LEU A 311 -25.73 -16.12 0.34
C LEU A 311 -26.97 -15.46 0.94
N HIS A 312 -28.12 -15.59 0.29
CA HIS A 312 -29.38 -15.02 0.77
C HIS A 312 -29.75 -15.58 2.14
N LYS A 313 -29.70 -16.89 2.31
CA LYS A 313 -30.01 -17.57 3.57
C LYS A 313 -29.12 -17.12 4.74
N GLN A 314 -27.79 -16.99 4.52
CA GLN A 314 -26.87 -16.54 5.55
C GLN A 314 -27.04 -15.04 5.84
N TYR A 315 -27.35 -14.23 4.82
CA TYR A 315 -27.63 -12.82 4.98
C TYR A 315 -28.87 -12.59 5.84
N GLU A 316 -29.97 -13.27 5.54
CA GLU A 316 -31.21 -13.24 6.34
C GLU A 316 -30.98 -13.69 7.79
N LYS A 317 -30.21 -14.76 7.98
CA LYS A 317 -29.87 -15.27 9.31
C LYS A 317 -29.08 -14.26 10.12
N THR A 318 -28.19 -13.51 9.48
CA THR A 318 -27.24 -12.60 10.17
C THR A 318 -27.86 -11.23 10.43
N TYR A 319 -28.64 -10.72 9.48
CA TYR A 319 -29.16 -9.35 9.51
C TYR A 319 -30.68 -9.24 9.61
N GLY A 320 -31.37 -10.36 9.66
CA GLY A 320 -32.83 -10.46 9.71
C GLY A 320 -33.46 -10.68 8.34
N ALA A 321 -34.65 -11.30 8.34
CA ALA A 321 -35.41 -11.48 7.11
C ALA A 321 -35.81 -10.12 6.55
N VAL A 322 -35.60 -10.00 5.24
CA VAL A 322 -36.10 -8.87 4.49
C VAL A 322 -37.57 -9.07 4.26
N GLU A 323 -38.43 -8.29 4.90
CA GLU A 323 -39.85 -8.24 4.52
C GLU A 323 -39.98 -7.56 3.14
N VAL A 324 -39.81 -8.34 2.08
CA VAL A 324 -40.27 -7.94 0.74
C VAL A 324 -41.79 -7.82 0.83
N PRO A 325 -42.43 -6.73 0.41
CA PRO A 325 -43.86 -6.60 0.47
C PRO A 325 -44.54 -7.79 -0.22
N MET A 326 -45.59 -8.36 0.40
CA MET A 326 -46.32 -9.54 -0.08
C MET A 326 -46.90 -9.45 -1.50
N ASN A 327 -46.82 -8.29 -2.15
CA ASN A 327 -47.26 -7.99 -3.51
C ASN A 327 -46.13 -7.98 -4.57
N ALA A 328 -44.89 -8.32 -4.20
CA ALA A 328 -43.83 -8.53 -5.18
C ALA A 328 -44.01 -9.91 -5.85
N GLU A 329 -44.72 -9.94 -6.97
CA GLU A 329 -45.02 -11.19 -7.70
C GLU A 329 -43.88 -11.64 -8.60
N THR A 330 -42.81 -10.84 -8.78
CA THR A 330 -41.69 -11.15 -9.69
C THR A 330 -40.35 -10.78 -9.08
N ALA A 331 -39.26 -11.39 -9.58
CA ALA A 331 -37.88 -11.01 -9.24
C ALA A 331 -37.55 -9.52 -9.55
N GLN A 332 -38.27 -8.95 -10.53
CA GLN A 332 -38.19 -7.55 -10.93
C GLN A 332 -38.78 -6.61 -9.87
N ASP A 333 -39.90 -7.01 -9.21
CA ASP A 333 -40.49 -6.24 -8.12
C ASP A 333 -39.62 -6.23 -6.88
N SER A 334 -38.94 -7.35 -6.59
CA SER A 334 -37.94 -7.45 -5.51
C SER A 334 -36.73 -6.55 -5.77
N LYS A 335 -36.20 -6.50 -7.00
CA LYS A 335 -35.11 -5.58 -7.41
C LYS A 335 -35.53 -4.11 -7.27
N LYS A 336 -36.73 -3.75 -7.66
CA LYS A 336 -37.29 -2.40 -7.55
C LYS A 336 -37.43 -1.99 -6.08
N PHE A 337 -37.91 -2.89 -5.22
CA PHE A 337 -38.02 -2.64 -3.78
C PHE A 337 -36.64 -2.36 -3.13
N VAL A 338 -35.62 -3.13 -3.50
CA VAL A 338 -34.24 -2.92 -3.02
C VAL A 338 -33.70 -1.55 -3.49
N GLN A 339 -33.96 -1.14 -4.74
CA GLN A 339 -33.57 0.17 -5.27
C GLN A 339 -34.28 1.35 -4.56
N GLU A 340 -35.52 1.16 -4.15
CA GLU A 340 -36.33 2.18 -3.45
C GLU A 340 -36.04 2.25 -1.94
N ASN A 341 -35.29 1.28 -1.38
CA ASN A 341 -34.93 1.23 0.04
C ASN A 341 -33.39 1.22 0.19
N PRO A 342 -32.74 2.38 0.17
CA PRO A 342 -31.26 2.50 0.17
C PRO A 342 -30.59 1.99 1.46
N ASN A 343 -31.33 1.69 2.51
CA ASN A 343 -30.83 0.99 3.70
C ASN A 343 -30.68 -0.53 3.51
N PHE A 344 -31.04 -1.00 2.33
CA PHE A 344 -30.99 -2.39 1.89
C PHE A 344 -29.69 -2.63 1.13
N GLU A 345 -28.58 -2.75 1.84
CA GLU A 345 -27.29 -3.16 1.27
C GLU A 345 -27.27 -4.69 1.13
N ASN A 346 -27.78 -5.21 0.01
CA ASN A 346 -27.57 -6.61 -0.36
C ASN A 346 -26.23 -6.74 -1.11
N ILE A 347 -25.51 -7.84 -0.88
CA ILE A 347 -24.29 -8.16 -1.62
C ILE A 347 -24.70 -8.52 -3.06
N LYS A 348 -24.29 -7.70 -4.04
CA LYS A 348 -24.57 -7.92 -5.45
C LYS A 348 -23.73 -9.06 -6.02
N THR A 349 -24.29 -9.82 -6.95
CA THR A 349 -23.64 -10.95 -7.59
C THR A 349 -23.11 -10.61 -8.97
N VAL A 350 -21.86 -11.00 -9.27
CA VAL A 350 -21.17 -10.70 -10.53
C VAL A 350 -20.67 -11.99 -11.18
N GLY A 351 -21.13 -12.29 -12.40
CA GLY A 351 -20.60 -13.40 -13.20
C GLY A 351 -19.40 -12.95 -14.04
N VAL A 352 -18.28 -13.66 -13.98
CA VAL A 352 -17.07 -13.39 -14.78
C VAL A 352 -16.98 -14.36 -15.94
N PHE A 353 -16.90 -13.83 -17.16
CA PHE A 353 -16.91 -14.57 -18.42
C PHE A 353 -15.71 -14.20 -19.28
N VAL A 354 -15.27 -15.11 -20.13
CA VAL A 354 -14.18 -14.92 -21.10
C VAL A 354 -14.62 -15.46 -22.44
N ASN A 355 -14.80 -14.57 -23.42
CA ASN A 355 -15.15 -14.91 -24.81
C ASN A 355 -16.38 -15.81 -24.95
N GLU A 356 -17.39 -15.62 -24.10
CA GLU A 356 -18.65 -16.33 -24.13
C GLU A 356 -19.59 -15.71 -25.20
N THR A 357 -20.57 -16.47 -25.71
CA THR A 357 -21.58 -15.91 -26.63
C THR A 357 -22.61 -15.07 -25.87
N VAL A 358 -23.14 -14.03 -26.54
CA VAL A 358 -24.15 -13.15 -25.93
C VAL A 358 -25.37 -13.95 -25.43
N ASP A 359 -25.88 -14.90 -26.23
CA ASP A 359 -27.09 -15.67 -25.87
C ASP A 359 -26.87 -16.57 -24.66
N ASN A 360 -25.72 -17.27 -24.59
CA ASN A 360 -25.39 -18.12 -23.45
C ASN A 360 -25.12 -17.27 -22.18
N LEU A 361 -24.46 -16.13 -22.33
CA LEU A 361 -24.21 -15.21 -21.23
C LEU A 361 -25.52 -14.68 -20.62
N VAL A 362 -26.47 -14.25 -21.46
CA VAL A 362 -27.82 -13.82 -21.01
C VAL A 362 -28.57 -14.97 -20.34
N ALA A 363 -28.49 -16.18 -20.91
CA ALA A 363 -29.14 -17.35 -20.32
C ALA A 363 -28.60 -17.66 -18.91
N ILE A 364 -27.26 -17.66 -18.73
CA ILE A 364 -26.61 -17.88 -17.44
C ILE A 364 -26.94 -16.76 -16.45
N ALA A 365 -26.88 -15.52 -16.89
CA ALA A 365 -27.18 -14.37 -16.02
C ALA A 365 -28.61 -14.42 -15.47
N ASN A 366 -29.58 -14.78 -16.31
CA ASN A 366 -30.99 -14.96 -15.91
C ASN A 366 -31.20 -16.19 -15.02
N GLU A 367 -30.54 -17.31 -15.33
CA GLU A 367 -30.72 -18.56 -14.58
C GLU A 367 -30.14 -18.48 -13.17
N VAL A 368 -28.98 -17.80 -13.00
CA VAL A 368 -28.31 -17.56 -11.72
C VAL A 368 -28.89 -16.36 -10.99
N ASN A 369 -29.63 -15.47 -11.68
CA ASN A 369 -30.10 -14.17 -11.20
C ASN A 369 -28.93 -13.23 -10.81
N LEU A 370 -27.97 -13.07 -11.73
CA LEU A 370 -26.84 -12.18 -11.54
C LEU A 370 -27.25 -10.69 -11.61
N ASP A 371 -26.60 -9.86 -10.79
CA ASP A 371 -26.77 -8.39 -10.83
C ASP A 371 -25.88 -7.73 -11.87
N ALA A 372 -24.71 -8.33 -12.16
CA ALA A 372 -23.78 -7.85 -13.15
C ALA A 372 -23.06 -8.98 -13.88
N VAL A 373 -22.64 -8.74 -15.11
CA VAL A 373 -21.76 -9.59 -15.90
C VAL A 373 -20.47 -8.88 -16.20
N GLN A 374 -19.34 -9.53 -15.93
CA GLN A 374 -18.00 -9.00 -16.17
C GLN A 374 -17.36 -9.72 -17.35
N LEU A 375 -17.10 -8.99 -18.41
CA LEU A 375 -16.42 -9.44 -19.62
C LEU A 375 -14.90 -9.34 -19.42
N HIS A 376 -14.23 -10.47 -19.30
CA HIS A 376 -12.79 -10.54 -18.97
C HIS A 376 -11.94 -11.13 -20.12
N GLY A 377 -12.50 -11.17 -21.32
CA GLY A 377 -11.88 -11.65 -22.55
C GLY A 377 -11.57 -10.55 -23.54
N ASP A 378 -11.65 -10.90 -24.83
CA ASP A 378 -11.37 -10.02 -25.96
C ASP A 378 -12.65 -9.35 -26.48
N GLU A 379 -13.74 -9.36 -25.70
CA GLU A 379 -15.03 -8.75 -26.07
C GLU A 379 -14.82 -7.24 -26.33
N ASP A 380 -15.22 -6.80 -27.51
CA ASP A 380 -15.12 -5.43 -27.97
C ASP A 380 -16.38 -4.61 -27.67
N GLU A 381 -16.38 -3.33 -28.04
CA GLU A 381 -17.49 -2.42 -27.82
C GLU A 381 -18.77 -2.86 -28.53
N ALA A 382 -18.67 -3.49 -29.72
CA ALA A 382 -19.82 -4.01 -30.43
C ALA A 382 -20.48 -5.19 -29.70
N PHE A 383 -19.66 -6.03 -29.05
CA PHE A 383 -20.16 -7.10 -28.20
C PHE A 383 -20.91 -6.56 -26.97
N ILE A 384 -20.35 -5.51 -26.31
CA ILE A 384 -20.96 -4.86 -25.16
C ILE A 384 -22.34 -4.30 -25.52
N GLN A 385 -22.44 -3.57 -26.64
CA GLN A 385 -23.70 -3.01 -27.13
C GLN A 385 -24.72 -4.08 -27.44
N ALA A 386 -24.34 -5.14 -28.14
CA ALA A 386 -25.22 -6.27 -28.47
C ALA A 386 -25.70 -7.00 -27.21
N LEU A 387 -24.89 -7.09 -26.17
CA LEU A 387 -25.28 -7.66 -24.88
C LEU A 387 -26.29 -6.77 -24.18
N LYS A 388 -26.05 -5.47 -24.10
CA LYS A 388 -26.94 -4.49 -23.44
C LYS A 388 -28.32 -4.37 -24.14
N GLU A 389 -28.42 -4.69 -25.42
CA GLU A 389 -29.71 -4.79 -26.10
C GLU A 389 -30.55 -5.99 -25.66
N LYS A 390 -29.94 -7.02 -25.06
CA LYS A 390 -30.59 -8.29 -24.68
C LYS A 390 -30.77 -8.49 -23.19
N THR A 391 -30.21 -7.62 -22.35
CA THR A 391 -30.29 -7.76 -20.89
C THR A 391 -30.27 -6.43 -20.18
N ASP A 392 -30.97 -6.34 -19.04
CA ASP A 392 -30.92 -5.20 -18.13
C ASP A 392 -29.86 -5.35 -17.02
N VAL A 393 -29.06 -6.43 -17.06
CA VAL A 393 -27.99 -6.69 -16.10
C VAL A 393 -26.83 -5.73 -16.37
N GLU A 394 -26.20 -5.20 -15.32
CA GLU A 394 -25.02 -4.34 -15.48
C GLU A 394 -23.92 -5.08 -16.26
N VAL A 395 -23.32 -4.40 -17.26
CA VAL A 395 -22.25 -4.97 -18.09
C VAL A 395 -20.94 -4.29 -17.73
N TRP A 396 -20.02 -5.06 -17.16
CA TRP A 396 -18.68 -4.61 -16.78
C TRP A 396 -17.65 -5.08 -17.79
N LYS A 397 -16.65 -4.24 -18.12
CA LYS A 397 -15.53 -4.63 -18.99
C LYS A 397 -14.21 -4.61 -18.20
N ALA A 398 -13.56 -5.75 -18.14
CA ALA A 398 -12.19 -5.86 -17.64
C ALA A 398 -11.19 -5.53 -18.74
N VAL A 399 -10.25 -4.64 -18.41
CA VAL A 399 -9.18 -4.15 -19.27
C VAL A 399 -7.83 -4.41 -18.64
N GLN A 400 -6.93 -5.05 -19.38
CA GLN A 400 -5.57 -5.30 -18.92
C GLN A 400 -4.69 -4.06 -19.15
N ILE A 401 -4.09 -3.54 -18.07
CA ILE A 401 -3.34 -2.29 -18.07
C ILE A 401 -1.82 -2.55 -18.08
N ARG A 402 -1.13 -1.93 -19.04
CA ARG A 402 0.32 -1.80 -19.13
C ARG A 402 0.74 -0.33 -19.03
N SER A 403 -0.15 0.57 -19.45
CA SER A 403 0.07 2.02 -19.49
C SER A 403 -1.28 2.76 -19.49
N ALA A 404 -1.26 4.09 -19.30
CA ALA A 404 -2.44 4.95 -19.37
C ALA A 404 -3.23 4.79 -20.67
N VAL A 405 -2.55 4.57 -21.80
CA VAL A 405 -3.20 4.42 -23.13
C VAL A 405 -4.17 3.24 -23.16
N ASP A 406 -3.89 2.16 -22.43
CA ASP A 406 -4.78 1.00 -22.35
C ASP A 406 -6.11 1.37 -21.67
N ALA A 407 -6.10 2.22 -20.65
CA ALA A 407 -7.28 2.72 -19.97
C ALA A 407 -8.05 3.74 -20.80
N GLU A 408 -7.34 4.72 -21.40
CA GLU A 408 -7.91 5.79 -22.23
C GLU A 408 -8.68 5.24 -23.43
N ALA A 409 -8.24 4.12 -24.00
CA ALA A 409 -8.93 3.46 -25.12
C ALA A 409 -10.38 3.05 -24.80
N TRP A 410 -10.74 2.97 -23.50
CA TRP A 410 -12.07 2.55 -23.03
C TRP A 410 -12.85 3.68 -22.35
N ILE A 411 -12.38 4.93 -22.37
CA ILE A 411 -13.03 6.04 -21.68
C ILE A 411 -14.48 6.24 -22.13
N ASP A 412 -14.75 6.07 -23.43
CA ASP A 412 -16.07 6.26 -24.05
C ASP A 412 -16.87 4.94 -24.19
N SER A 413 -16.42 3.83 -23.59
CA SER A 413 -17.12 2.55 -23.66
C SER A 413 -18.55 2.63 -23.10
N SER A 414 -19.49 1.91 -23.72
CA SER A 414 -20.87 1.75 -23.25
C SER A 414 -21.01 0.81 -22.05
N ALA A 415 -19.94 0.14 -21.60
CA ALA A 415 -19.96 -0.66 -20.37
C ALA A 415 -20.42 0.17 -19.16
N ASP A 416 -21.16 -0.41 -18.24
CA ASP A 416 -21.63 0.29 -17.04
C ASP A 416 -20.50 0.54 -16.04
N MET A 417 -19.49 -0.36 -16.01
CA MET A 417 -18.30 -0.27 -15.18
C MET A 417 -17.07 -0.77 -15.92
N LEU A 418 -15.95 -0.08 -15.79
CA LEU A 418 -14.64 -0.58 -16.20
C LEU A 418 -13.93 -1.21 -15.00
N LEU A 419 -13.18 -2.28 -15.25
CA LEU A 419 -12.34 -2.92 -14.25
C LEU A 419 -10.91 -2.98 -14.83
N PHE A 420 -9.95 -2.38 -14.14
CA PHE A 420 -8.56 -2.37 -14.56
C PHE A 420 -7.76 -3.42 -13.80
N ASP A 421 -7.18 -4.36 -14.56
CA ASP A 421 -6.41 -5.49 -14.03
C ASP A 421 -4.97 -5.45 -14.55
N ALA A 422 -4.03 -6.01 -13.79
CA ALA A 422 -2.64 -6.11 -14.23
C ALA A 422 -2.51 -6.97 -15.50
N TYR A 423 -1.68 -6.52 -16.44
CA TYR A 423 -1.40 -7.29 -17.65
C TYR A 423 -0.49 -8.48 -17.35
N HIS A 424 -0.91 -9.67 -17.80
CA HIS A 424 -0.08 -10.86 -17.80
C HIS A 424 -0.07 -11.52 -19.18
N LYS A 425 1.13 -11.93 -19.62
CA LYS A 425 1.31 -12.49 -20.96
C LYS A 425 0.62 -13.85 -21.13
N ASP A 426 0.59 -14.65 -20.07
CA ASP A 426 0.19 -16.05 -20.13
C ASP A 426 -1.09 -16.38 -19.33
N GLU A 427 -1.58 -15.47 -18.47
CA GLU A 427 -2.78 -15.67 -17.63
C GLU A 427 -3.67 -14.43 -17.59
N ARG A 428 -4.99 -14.61 -17.59
CA ARG A 428 -6.00 -13.53 -17.47
C ARG A 428 -6.48 -13.44 -16.02
N GLY A 429 -5.84 -12.58 -15.24
CA GLY A 429 -6.23 -12.27 -13.86
C GLY A 429 -5.73 -13.24 -12.78
N GLY A 430 -5.65 -12.76 -11.56
CA GLY A 430 -5.36 -13.56 -10.36
C GLY A 430 -3.91 -13.99 -10.15
N THR A 431 -2.96 -13.39 -10.85
CA THR A 431 -1.52 -13.72 -10.77
C THR A 431 -0.83 -13.14 -9.54
N GLY A 432 -1.41 -12.09 -8.92
CA GLY A 432 -0.84 -11.45 -7.73
C GLY A 432 0.21 -10.38 -8.02
N GLU A 433 0.47 -10.05 -9.30
CA GLU A 433 1.34 -8.95 -9.67
C GLU A 433 0.59 -7.61 -9.75
N VAL A 434 1.28 -6.52 -9.44
CA VAL A 434 0.77 -5.16 -9.40
C VAL A 434 1.40 -4.38 -10.55
N PHE A 435 0.61 -3.58 -11.27
CA PHE A 435 1.11 -2.60 -12.23
C PHE A 435 1.32 -1.23 -11.57
N ASP A 436 1.95 -0.30 -12.27
CA ASP A 436 2.11 1.07 -11.79
C ASP A 436 0.77 1.81 -11.83
N TRP A 437 0.13 1.95 -10.69
CA TRP A 437 -1.19 2.58 -10.58
C TRP A 437 -1.18 4.07 -10.93
N SER A 438 -0.04 4.77 -10.85
CA SER A 438 0.03 6.19 -11.17
C SER A 438 -0.37 6.49 -12.62
N CYS A 439 -0.35 5.49 -13.50
CA CYS A 439 -0.84 5.64 -14.88
C CYS A 439 -2.37 5.85 -14.97
N LEU A 440 -3.10 5.73 -13.86
CA LEU A 440 -4.55 5.94 -13.78
C LEU A 440 -4.94 7.26 -13.08
N ASP A 441 -3.99 8.06 -12.61
CA ASP A 441 -4.25 9.28 -11.82
C ASP A 441 -5.15 10.30 -12.54
N GLU A 442 -5.06 10.38 -13.86
CA GLU A 442 -5.83 11.31 -14.69
C GLU A 442 -7.10 10.68 -15.31
N PHE A 443 -7.41 9.42 -14.97
CA PHE A 443 -8.58 8.75 -15.53
C PHE A 443 -9.87 9.20 -14.82
N GLU A 444 -10.72 9.96 -15.51
CA GLU A 444 -11.86 10.65 -14.92
C GLU A 444 -13.12 9.78 -14.73
N ARG A 445 -13.23 8.64 -15.40
CA ARG A 445 -14.40 7.76 -15.27
C ARG A 445 -14.25 6.83 -14.06
N PRO A 446 -15.33 6.57 -13.27
CA PRO A 446 -15.31 5.58 -12.18
C PRO A 446 -14.91 4.18 -12.68
N PHE A 447 -14.02 3.51 -11.94
CA PHE A 447 -13.53 2.17 -12.27
C PHE A 447 -13.29 1.31 -11.04
N MET A 448 -13.35 -0.01 -11.23
CA MET A 448 -12.87 -0.99 -10.26
C MET A 448 -11.38 -1.24 -10.49
N LEU A 449 -10.58 -1.26 -9.43
CA LEU A 449 -9.15 -1.61 -9.50
C LEU A 449 -8.96 -3.07 -9.09
N ALA A 450 -8.30 -3.84 -9.94
CA ALA A 450 -7.93 -5.23 -9.72
C ALA A 450 -6.41 -5.45 -9.92
N GLY A 451 -5.96 -6.69 -9.94
CA GLY A 451 -4.57 -7.06 -10.21
C GLY A 451 -3.65 -6.94 -8.99
N GLY A 452 -3.33 -8.07 -8.37
CA GLY A 452 -2.37 -8.16 -7.28
C GLY A 452 -2.75 -7.44 -5.99
N ILE A 453 -4.02 -7.03 -5.83
CA ILE A 453 -4.49 -6.37 -4.61
C ILE A 453 -4.54 -7.37 -3.45
N ASP A 454 -3.98 -6.97 -2.32
CA ASP A 454 -4.02 -7.68 -1.04
C ASP A 454 -4.05 -6.69 0.14
N SER A 455 -4.10 -7.21 1.38
CA SER A 455 -4.14 -6.38 2.58
C SER A 455 -2.89 -5.52 2.79
N THR A 456 -1.76 -5.85 2.16
CA THR A 456 -0.49 -5.10 2.31
C THR A 456 -0.40 -3.89 1.38
N ASN A 457 -1.20 -3.83 0.31
CA ASN A 457 -1.11 -2.79 -0.70
C ASN A 457 -2.41 -2.00 -0.94
N VAL A 458 -3.57 -2.49 -0.47
CA VAL A 458 -4.87 -1.85 -0.72
C VAL A 458 -4.95 -0.42 -0.19
N ALA A 459 -4.34 -0.13 0.96
CA ALA A 459 -4.31 1.22 1.52
C ALA A 459 -3.61 2.20 0.57
N ARG A 460 -2.49 1.78 0.00
CA ARG A 460 -1.74 2.56 -0.99
C ARG A 460 -2.56 2.72 -2.27
N ALA A 461 -3.14 1.63 -2.81
CA ALA A 461 -3.97 1.68 -4.01
C ALA A 461 -5.10 2.72 -3.89
N ILE A 462 -5.85 2.69 -2.78
CA ILE A 462 -6.95 3.62 -2.51
C ILE A 462 -6.47 5.08 -2.50
N ARG A 463 -5.33 5.36 -1.86
CA ARG A 463 -4.78 6.71 -1.74
C ARG A 463 -4.15 7.22 -3.04
N THR A 464 -3.58 6.33 -3.85
CA THR A 464 -2.94 6.70 -5.12
C THR A 464 -3.98 7.06 -6.18
N VAL A 465 -4.94 6.17 -6.46
CA VAL A 465 -5.83 6.36 -7.64
C VAL A 465 -7.31 6.54 -7.31
N ARG A 466 -7.69 6.49 -6.05
CA ARG A 466 -9.07 6.70 -5.58
C ARG A 466 -10.11 5.99 -6.44
N PRO A 467 -10.00 4.67 -6.66
CA PRO A 467 -10.89 3.94 -7.55
C PRO A 467 -12.31 3.88 -6.98
N TYR A 468 -13.33 3.79 -7.83
CA TYR A 468 -14.71 3.56 -7.38
C TYR A 468 -14.82 2.34 -6.46
N GLY A 469 -14.05 1.28 -6.75
CA GLY A 469 -14.00 0.09 -5.91
C GLY A 469 -12.76 -0.76 -6.17
N ILE A 470 -12.58 -1.73 -5.30
CA ILE A 470 -11.48 -2.70 -5.33
C ILE A 470 -12.03 -4.09 -5.63
N ASP A 471 -11.46 -4.78 -6.61
CA ASP A 471 -11.73 -6.19 -6.89
C ASP A 471 -10.58 -7.06 -6.37
N ILE A 472 -10.86 -7.92 -5.41
CA ILE A 472 -9.88 -8.81 -4.81
C ILE A 472 -10.21 -10.28 -5.07
N SER A 473 -9.21 -11.05 -5.49
CA SER A 473 -9.35 -12.50 -5.67
C SER A 473 -8.27 -13.27 -4.93
N SER A 474 -7.04 -13.37 -5.45
CA SER A 474 -5.95 -14.13 -4.82
C SER A 474 -5.49 -13.57 -3.47
N GLY A 475 -5.62 -12.27 -3.24
CA GLY A 475 -5.22 -11.60 -1.99
C GLY A 475 -5.98 -12.06 -0.74
N ILE A 476 -7.14 -12.71 -0.91
CA ILE A 476 -7.93 -13.31 0.18
C ILE A 476 -7.86 -14.85 0.16
N GLU A 477 -6.78 -15.43 -0.41
CA GLU A 477 -6.55 -16.88 -0.45
C GLU A 477 -5.37 -17.28 0.44
N ALA A 478 -5.45 -18.48 1.03
CA ALA A 478 -4.34 -19.23 1.58
C ALA A 478 -4.25 -20.56 0.82
N ASP A 479 -3.07 -20.90 0.29
CA ASP A 479 -2.83 -22.11 -0.51
C ASP A 479 -3.81 -22.29 -1.68
N GLY A 480 -4.26 -21.18 -2.29
CA GLY A 480 -5.17 -21.15 -3.43
C GLY A 480 -6.64 -21.38 -3.08
N VAL A 481 -7.00 -21.32 -1.80
CA VAL A 481 -8.39 -21.41 -1.29
C VAL A 481 -8.71 -20.12 -0.55
N LYS A 482 -9.96 -19.64 -0.66
CA LYS A 482 -10.45 -18.49 0.09
C LYS A 482 -10.29 -18.72 1.60
N ASP A 483 -9.73 -17.73 2.29
CA ASP A 483 -9.43 -17.77 3.72
C ASP A 483 -10.35 -16.78 4.45
N ASP A 484 -11.10 -17.27 5.43
CA ASP A 484 -12.13 -16.51 6.13
C ASP A 484 -11.56 -15.33 6.91
N GLU A 485 -10.37 -15.48 7.52
CA GLU A 485 -9.73 -14.40 8.27
C GLU A 485 -9.20 -13.31 7.32
N LYS A 486 -8.64 -13.70 6.17
CA LYS A 486 -8.22 -12.72 5.15
C LYS A 486 -9.38 -11.97 4.53
N ILE A 487 -10.53 -12.63 4.32
CA ILE A 487 -11.78 -12.00 3.84
C ILE A 487 -12.20 -10.88 4.78
N LYS A 488 -12.30 -11.17 6.08
CA LYS A 488 -12.70 -10.21 7.11
C LYS A 488 -11.67 -9.09 7.29
N ALA A 489 -10.40 -9.46 7.39
CA ALA A 489 -9.30 -8.51 7.57
C ALA A 489 -9.24 -7.50 6.42
N PHE A 490 -9.37 -7.95 5.16
CA PHE A 490 -9.30 -7.08 3.99
C PHE A 490 -10.41 -6.02 4.01
N THR A 491 -11.66 -6.42 4.20
CA THR A 491 -12.77 -5.46 4.21
C THR A 491 -12.67 -4.48 5.38
N ASN A 492 -12.19 -4.94 6.54
CA ASN A 492 -11.98 -4.07 7.69
C ASN A 492 -10.90 -3.00 7.40
N ILE A 493 -9.79 -3.38 6.74
CA ILE A 493 -8.75 -2.43 6.33
C ILE A 493 -9.33 -1.36 5.39
N VAL A 494 -10.07 -1.76 4.35
CA VAL A 494 -10.69 -0.83 3.40
C VAL A 494 -11.61 0.17 4.13
N ARG A 495 -12.41 -0.28 5.08
CA ARG A 495 -13.31 0.58 5.86
C ARG A 495 -12.56 1.55 6.76
N ILE A 496 -11.51 1.10 7.46
CA ILE A 496 -10.69 1.97 8.32
C ILE A 496 -10.04 3.09 7.50
N ILE A 497 -9.54 2.78 6.29
CA ILE A 497 -8.87 3.75 5.43
C ILE A 497 -9.86 4.78 4.87
N ALA A 498 -11.12 4.38 4.67
CA ALA A 498 -12.16 5.22 4.10
C ALA A 498 -12.78 6.22 5.09
N HIS A 499 -12.56 6.03 6.37
CA HIS A 499 -13.05 6.92 7.44
C HIS A 499 -12.00 7.91 7.88
#